data_4b311e3d2b5df384980e5c18d6880a0e
#
_entry.id   4b311e3d2b5df384980e5c18d6880a0e
#
_cell.length_a   1.000
_cell.length_b   1.000
_cell.length_c   1.000
_cell.angle_alpha   90.00
_cell.angle_beta   90.00
_cell.angle_gamma   90.00
#
_symmetry.space_group_name_H-M   'P 1'
#
loop_
_entity.id
_entity.type
_entity.pdbx_description
1 polymer ?
#
loop_
_entity_poly.entity_id
_entity_poly.type
_entity_poly.pdbx_seq_one_letter_code
_entity_poly.pdbx_strand_id
1 'polypeptide(L)'
;MDTMENRANLPEDQAEEQAQEESLVLTLKKPYVFEGKTYTSLDLSGLENVTAGTLENVGKILAKQSPGLNPATLEMELGFCQLLAARITSLPLEFFRGMPARDAVALKSKIVGFLYGGDGDN
;
A
#
# COMPACT_ATOMS: atom_id res chain seq x y z
N MET A 1 3.00 -33.38 -16.73
CA MET A 1 2.71 -32.99 -16.42
C MET A 1 2.37 -32.68 -16.10
N ASP A 2 2.43 -32.31 -16.29
CA ASP A 2 2.11 -31.75 -16.05
C ASP A 2 1.71 -31.56 -15.45
N THR A 3 1.71 -31.63 -15.31
CA THR A 3 1.41 -31.34 -14.77
C THR A 3 1.30 -31.09 -13.99
N MET A 4 1.69 -31.18 -13.69
CA MET A 4 1.63 -30.87 -13.04
C MET A 4 1.22 -30.49 -12.68
N GLU A 5 1.20 -30.47 -12.94
CA GLU A 5 0.78 -29.97 -12.81
C GLU A 5 0.19 -29.71 -12.19
N ASN A 6 -0.23 -29.93 -12.04
CA ASN A 6 -0.93 -29.50 -11.34
C ASN A 6 -0.89 -29.35 -10.34
N ARG A 7 -0.37 -29.56 -9.74
CA ARG A 7 -0.15 -29.11 -8.81
C ARG A 7 -0.71 -28.34 -8.19
N ALA A 8 -1.12 -29.18 -7.68
CA ALA A 8 -1.40 -27.98 -7.44
C ALA A 8 -0.79 -27.13 -8.38
N ASN A 9 -1.09 -27.37 -9.35
CA ASN A 9 -0.41 -26.66 -10.31
C ASN A 9 -1.27 -25.67 -10.93
N LEU A 10 -1.43 -24.54 -10.22
CA LEU A 10 -1.99 -23.41 -10.89
C LEU A 10 -1.06 -22.97 -11.99
N PRO A 11 -1.59 -22.54 -13.13
CA PRO A 11 -0.77 -21.87 -14.11
C PRO A 11 -0.07 -20.66 -13.51
N GLU A 12 1.08 -20.32 -14.04
CA GLU A 12 1.85 -19.23 -13.49
C GLU A 12 1.07 -17.93 -13.45
N ASP A 13 0.31 -17.63 -14.50
CA ASP A 13 -0.41 -16.38 -14.54
C ASP A 13 -1.49 -16.32 -13.46
N GLN A 14 -2.16 -17.44 -13.17
CA GLN A 14 -3.14 -17.45 -12.10
C GLN A 14 -2.48 -17.32 -10.74
N ALA A 15 -1.33 -17.93 -10.56
CA ALA A 15 -0.61 -17.80 -9.31
C ALA A 15 -0.17 -16.36 -9.10
N GLU A 16 0.26 -15.69 -10.17
CA GLU A 16 0.65 -14.29 -10.07
C GLU A 16 -0.54 -13.40 -9.74
N GLU A 17 -1.68 -13.68 -10.33
CA GLU A 17 -2.88 -12.90 -10.01
C GLU A 17 -3.25 -13.04 -8.56
N GLN A 18 -3.21 -14.24 -8.04
CA GLN A 18 -3.51 -14.47 -6.64
C GLN A 18 -2.51 -13.76 -5.75
N ALA A 19 -1.23 -13.80 -6.13
CA ALA A 19 -0.21 -13.12 -5.35
C ALA A 19 -0.43 -11.62 -5.35
N GLN A 20 -0.86 -11.06 -6.48
CA GLN A 20 -1.13 -9.63 -6.54
C GLN A 20 -2.31 -9.24 -5.68
N GLU A 21 -3.37 -10.04 -5.69
CA GLU A 21 -4.49 -9.77 -4.82
C GLU A 21 -4.09 -9.82 -3.36
N GLU A 22 -3.31 -10.85 -3.01
CA GLU A 22 -2.82 -10.95 -1.65
C GLU A 22 -1.86 -9.83 -1.31
N SER A 23 -1.19 -9.27 -2.33
CA SER A 23 -0.23 -8.21 -2.07
C SER A 23 -0.87 -6.93 -1.57
N LEU A 24 -2.19 -6.80 -1.67
CA LEU A 24 -2.88 -5.66 -1.10
C LEU A 24 -3.12 -5.81 0.40
N VAL A 25 -2.73 -6.93 0.98
CA VAL A 25 -2.69 -7.07 2.42
C VAL A 25 -1.24 -6.95 2.86
N LEU A 26 -0.94 -5.93 3.66
CA LEU A 26 0.40 -5.73 4.17
C LEU A 26 0.53 -6.45 5.50
N THR A 27 1.39 -7.46 5.54
CA THR A 27 1.70 -8.15 6.79
C THR A 27 2.78 -7.38 7.51
N LEU A 28 2.50 -6.96 8.75
CA LEU A 28 3.45 -6.20 9.53
C LEU A 28 4.55 -7.12 10.05
N LYS A 29 5.78 -6.62 10.04
CA LYS A 29 6.91 -7.39 10.54
C LYS A 29 6.90 -7.50 12.05
N LYS A 30 6.20 -6.57 12.69
CA LYS A 30 6.13 -6.50 14.14
C LYS A 30 4.69 -6.17 14.51
N PRO A 31 4.09 -6.90 15.47
CA PRO A 31 2.74 -6.54 15.92
C PRO A 31 2.73 -5.10 16.41
N TYR A 32 1.71 -4.37 16.05
CA TYR A 32 1.62 -2.94 16.32
C TYR A 32 0.37 -2.68 17.15
N VAL A 33 0.55 -2.13 18.33
CA VAL A 33 -0.56 -1.80 19.22
C VAL A 33 -0.89 -0.33 19.06
N PHE A 34 -2.14 -0.05 18.71
CA PHE A 34 -2.62 1.30 18.56
C PHE A 34 -3.98 1.42 19.25
N GLU A 35 -4.06 2.31 20.23
CA GLU A 35 -5.30 2.55 20.98
C GLU A 35 -5.91 1.24 21.51
N GLY A 36 -5.06 0.42 22.09
CA GLY A 36 -5.50 -0.80 22.74
C GLY A 36 -5.78 -1.97 21.83
N LYS A 37 -5.61 -1.81 20.53
CA LYS A 37 -5.85 -2.87 19.58
C LYS A 37 -4.54 -3.26 18.91
N THR A 38 -4.31 -4.57 18.76
CA THR A 38 -3.11 -5.09 18.14
C THR A 38 -3.36 -5.36 16.67
N TYR A 39 -2.50 -4.84 15.84
CA TYR A 39 -2.56 -5.03 14.40
C TYR A 39 -1.38 -5.89 13.94
N THR A 40 -1.66 -6.89 13.13
CA THR A 40 -0.61 -7.72 12.54
C THR A 40 -0.62 -7.61 11.02
N SER A 41 -1.64 -7.01 10.45
CA SER A 41 -1.71 -6.79 9.01
C SER A 41 -2.62 -5.60 8.73
N LEU A 42 -2.50 -5.06 7.54
CA LEU A 42 -3.35 -3.97 7.06
C LEU A 42 -3.94 -4.36 5.73
N ASP A 43 -5.23 -4.13 5.58
CA ASP A 43 -5.91 -4.40 4.32
C ASP A 43 -5.91 -3.13 3.48
N LEU A 44 -5.12 -3.14 2.42
CA LEU A 44 -4.97 -2.00 1.53
C LEU A 44 -5.80 -2.16 0.26
N SER A 45 -6.78 -3.06 0.26
CA SER A 45 -7.57 -3.32 -0.94
C SER A 45 -8.34 -2.08 -1.41
N GLY A 46 -8.53 -1.10 -0.53
CA GLY A 46 -9.15 0.17 -0.94
C GLY A 46 -8.37 0.91 -2.01
N LEU A 47 -7.10 0.55 -2.21
CA LEU A 47 -6.33 1.15 -3.31
C LEU A 47 -6.99 0.93 -4.66
N GLU A 48 -7.71 -0.17 -4.83
CA GLU A 48 -8.36 -0.47 -6.10
C GLU A 48 -9.44 0.53 -6.48
N ASN A 49 -9.94 1.27 -5.51
CA ASN A 49 -11.00 2.24 -5.76
C ASN A 49 -10.51 3.68 -5.73
N VAL A 50 -9.20 3.89 -5.62
CA VAL A 50 -8.62 5.22 -5.60
C VAL A 50 -8.65 5.80 -7.01
N THR A 51 -9.05 7.08 -7.10
CA THR A 51 -9.12 7.77 -8.39
C THR A 51 -8.05 8.82 -8.49
N ALA A 52 -7.89 9.38 -9.70
CA ALA A 52 -6.97 10.50 -9.90
C ALA A 52 -7.32 11.66 -8.97
N GLY A 53 -8.61 11.91 -8.79
CA GLY A 53 -9.02 13.00 -7.88
C GLY A 53 -8.56 12.77 -6.45
N THR A 54 -8.62 11.51 -6.00
CA THR A 54 -8.12 11.17 -4.67
C THR A 54 -6.63 11.49 -4.57
N LEU A 55 -5.86 11.09 -5.58
CA LEU A 55 -4.42 11.33 -5.57
C LEU A 55 -4.10 12.81 -5.57
N GLU A 56 -4.83 13.59 -6.37
CA GLU A 56 -4.63 15.04 -6.41
C GLU A 56 -4.93 15.66 -5.06
N ASN A 57 -5.99 15.21 -4.42
CA ASN A 57 -6.38 15.74 -3.13
C ASN A 57 -5.32 15.46 -2.07
N VAL A 58 -4.86 14.22 -2.01
CA VAL A 58 -3.80 13.84 -1.07
C VAL A 58 -2.54 14.65 -1.34
N GLY A 59 -2.20 14.83 -2.62
CA GLY A 59 -1.03 15.62 -2.97
C GLY A 59 -1.12 17.06 -2.51
N LYS A 60 -2.31 17.66 -2.63
CA LYS A 60 -2.50 19.03 -2.17
C LYS A 60 -2.33 19.14 -0.67
N ILE A 61 -2.85 18.17 0.06
CA ILE A 61 -2.70 18.17 1.52
C ILE A 61 -1.22 18.06 1.89
N LEU A 62 -0.52 17.16 1.25
CA LEU A 62 0.91 16.97 1.54
C LEU A 62 1.70 18.22 1.20
N ALA A 63 1.41 18.83 0.06
CA ALA A 63 2.13 20.04 -0.36
C ALA A 63 1.96 21.17 0.66
N LYS A 64 0.78 21.27 1.27
CA LYS A 64 0.56 22.27 2.32
C LYS A 64 1.35 21.94 3.57
N GLN A 65 1.44 20.67 3.92
CA GLN A 65 2.15 20.25 5.13
C GLN A 65 3.66 20.32 4.94
N SER A 66 4.12 20.15 3.71
CA SER A 66 5.55 20.07 3.41
C SER A 66 5.86 20.83 2.12
N PRO A 67 5.88 22.16 2.19
CA PRO A 67 5.94 22.96 0.96
C PRO A 67 7.20 22.80 0.14
N GLY A 68 8.27 22.25 0.68
CA GLY A 68 9.51 22.09 -0.06
C GLY A 68 9.60 20.87 -0.96
N LEU A 69 8.57 20.04 -0.98
CA LEU A 69 8.64 18.80 -1.74
C LEU A 69 8.45 19.06 -3.24
N ASN A 70 9.09 18.19 -4.03
CA ASN A 70 8.97 18.25 -5.49
C ASN A 70 7.56 17.85 -5.91
N PRO A 71 6.79 18.76 -6.53
CA PRO A 71 5.42 18.42 -6.90
C PRO A 71 5.32 17.32 -7.95
N ALA A 72 6.36 17.05 -8.69
CA ALA A 72 6.32 16.02 -9.72
C ALA A 72 6.34 14.60 -9.15
N THR A 73 6.79 14.44 -7.90
CA THR A 73 6.96 13.10 -7.32
C THR A 73 6.36 12.98 -5.94
N LEU A 74 5.31 13.76 -5.65
CA LEU A 74 4.69 13.73 -4.33
C LEU A 74 4.21 12.34 -3.96
N GLU A 75 3.69 11.57 -4.91
CA GLU A 75 3.13 10.27 -4.64
C GLU A 75 4.19 9.25 -4.21
N MET A 76 5.46 9.61 -4.31
CA MET A 76 6.55 8.73 -3.86
C MET A 76 7.03 9.08 -2.46
N GLU A 77 6.44 10.09 -1.83
CA GLU A 77 6.85 10.50 -0.49
C GLU A 77 6.17 9.63 0.55
N LEU A 78 6.90 9.36 1.64
CA LEU A 78 6.33 8.58 2.73
C LEU A 78 5.05 9.23 3.26
N GLY A 79 5.07 10.56 3.40
CA GLY A 79 3.90 11.28 3.89
C GLY A 79 2.69 11.12 2.99
N PHE A 80 2.90 11.08 1.68
CA PHE A 80 1.82 10.84 0.73
C PHE A 80 1.19 9.47 0.98
N CYS A 81 2.03 8.46 1.12
CA CYS A 81 1.54 7.10 1.32
C CYS A 81 0.80 6.96 2.63
N GLN A 82 1.26 7.66 3.67
CA GLN A 82 0.56 7.66 4.95
C GLN A 82 -0.82 8.30 4.84
N LEU A 83 -0.91 9.44 4.16
CA LEU A 83 -2.19 10.11 3.97
C LEU A 83 -3.16 9.25 3.17
N LEU A 84 -2.64 8.62 2.11
CA LEU A 84 -3.47 7.76 1.28
C LEU A 84 -3.93 6.55 2.06
N ALA A 85 -3.03 5.93 2.83
CA ALA A 85 -3.37 4.76 3.63
C ALA A 85 -4.45 5.12 4.67
N ALA A 86 -4.33 6.28 5.30
CA ALA A 86 -5.33 6.71 6.27
C ALA A 86 -6.70 6.82 5.61
N ARG A 87 -6.72 7.34 4.39
CA ARG A 87 -7.99 7.52 3.68
C ARG A 87 -8.63 6.19 3.30
N ILE A 88 -7.84 5.25 2.77
CA ILE A 88 -8.43 4.00 2.29
C ILE A 88 -8.75 3.02 3.41
N THR A 89 -8.09 3.15 4.56
CA THR A 89 -8.35 2.24 5.68
C THR A 89 -9.28 2.83 6.73
N SER A 90 -9.55 4.12 6.65
CA SER A 90 -10.32 4.85 7.66
C SER A 90 -9.66 4.85 9.03
N LEU A 91 -8.37 4.60 9.07
CA LEU A 91 -7.58 4.73 10.29
C LEU A 91 -7.00 6.14 10.36
N PRO A 92 -6.80 6.68 11.56
CA PRO A 92 -6.27 8.05 11.66
C PRO A 92 -4.82 8.12 11.19
N LEU A 93 -4.40 9.31 10.76
CA LEU A 93 -3.04 9.51 10.28
C LEU A 93 -2.02 9.17 11.36
N GLU A 94 -2.35 9.42 12.61
CA GLU A 94 -1.46 9.09 13.72
C GLU A 94 -1.11 7.61 13.78
N PHE A 95 -2.04 6.75 13.35
CA PHE A 95 -1.77 5.32 13.26
C PHE A 95 -0.55 5.08 12.39
N PHE A 96 -0.53 5.71 11.23
CA PHE A 96 0.55 5.47 10.26
C PHE A 96 1.83 6.17 10.67
N ARG A 97 1.74 7.31 11.31
CA ARG A 97 2.93 8.01 11.77
C ARG A 97 3.62 7.30 12.93
N GLY A 98 2.86 6.52 13.72
CA GLY A 98 3.43 5.77 14.83
C GLY A 98 3.92 4.40 14.48
N MET A 99 3.78 3.97 13.22
CA MET A 99 4.21 2.64 12.83
C MET A 99 5.72 2.49 12.93
N PRO A 100 6.21 1.28 13.28
CA PRO A 100 7.65 1.02 13.22
C PRO A 100 8.19 1.35 11.82
N ALA A 101 9.42 1.84 11.80
CA ALA A 101 10.00 2.38 10.57
C ALA A 101 10.01 1.37 9.43
N ARG A 102 10.36 0.12 9.73
CA ARG A 102 10.42 -0.88 8.67
C ARG A 102 9.06 -1.16 8.07
N ASP A 103 8.02 -1.17 8.89
CA ASP A 103 6.68 -1.39 8.38
C ASP A 103 6.17 -0.17 7.63
N ALA A 104 6.57 1.03 8.07
CA ALA A 104 6.20 2.25 7.33
C ALA A 104 6.83 2.26 5.95
N VAL A 105 8.09 1.84 5.83
CA VAL A 105 8.75 1.76 4.53
C VAL A 105 8.11 0.67 3.68
N ALA A 106 7.72 -0.46 4.28
CA ALA A 106 7.04 -1.52 3.55
C ALA A 106 5.68 -1.04 3.04
N LEU A 107 4.98 -0.24 3.85
CA LEU A 107 3.72 0.36 3.42
C LEU A 107 3.93 1.25 2.20
N LYS A 108 4.92 2.13 2.26
CA LYS A 108 5.23 3.00 1.13
C LYS A 108 5.56 2.19 -0.11
N SER A 109 6.41 1.19 0.05
CA SER A 109 6.80 0.35 -1.08
C SER A 109 5.60 -0.32 -1.74
N LYS A 110 4.68 -0.83 -0.92
CA LYS A 110 3.50 -1.49 -1.43
C LYS A 110 2.59 -0.52 -2.18
N ILE A 111 2.38 0.66 -1.63
CA ILE A 111 1.50 1.65 -2.26
C ILE A 111 2.13 2.17 -3.54
N VAL A 112 3.42 2.53 -3.52
CA VAL A 112 4.09 3.00 -4.72
C VAL A 112 4.09 1.91 -5.79
N GLY A 113 4.33 0.66 -5.37
CA GLY A 113 4.30 -0.46 -6.29
C GLY A 113 2.94 -0.63 -6.94
N PHE A 114 1.87 -0.46 -6.17
CA PHE A 114 0.53 -0.54 -6.73
C PHE A 114 0.28 0.56 -7.77
N LEU A 115 0.70 1.80 -7.42
CA LEU A 115 0.42 2.93 -8.30
C LEU A 115 1.20 2.87 -9.60
N TYR A 116 2.43 2.36 -9.56
CA TYR A 116 3.28 2.31 -10.75
C TYR A 116 3.44 0.91 -11.32
N GLY A 117 3.27 -0.09 -10.47
CA GLY A 117 3.62 -1.40 -10.85
C GLY A 117 2.66 -2.03 -11.73
N GLY A 118 1.92 -1.74 -11.39
CA GLY A 118 1.26 -2.41 -12.23
C GLY A 118 1.86 -3.63 -12.75
N ASP A 119 2.06 -3.54 -13.00
CA ASP A 119 2.03 -4.09 -13.81
C ASP A 119 2.45 -4.46 -14.67
N GLY A 120 2.58 -4.35 -14.43
CA GLY A 120 2.98 -4.66 -15.17
C GLY A 120 3.42 -5.04 -15.77
N ASP A 121 3.52 -4.77 -15.72
CA ASP A 121 3.92 -5.02 -16.30
C ASP A 121 4.22 -5.43 -16.76
N ASN A 122 4.16 -5.23 -16.80
CA ASN A 122 4.42 -5.40 -17.27
C ASN A 122 4.63 -5.72 -17.64
#